data_c11bd79a9686ea6b46823ee341124105
#
_entry.id   c11bd79a9686ea6b46823ee341124105
#
_cell.length_a   1.000
_cell.length_b   1.000
_cell.length_c   1.000
_cell.angle_alpha   90.00
_cell.angle_beta   90.00
_cell.angle_gamma   90.00
#
_symmetry.space_group_name_H-M   'P 1'
#
loop_
_entity.id
_entity.type
_entity.pdbx_description
1 polymer ?
#
loop_
_entity_poly.entity_id
_entity_poly.type
_entity_poly.pdbx_seq_one_letter_code
_entity_poly.pdbx_strand_id
1 'polypeptide(L)'
;MFLVTGGAGFIGSNFLHYISSDTDLLEPVVVVDNLSYAADLNFIPDTDQFIFEWCDITNENHVNYIFDKYKPRKVFHFAAQSHVDRSIENYRPFLESNVVGTINLLNASLKKEVEKFHHISTDEVYGSLEYYDKILFKETTPYDPRNPYSASKAASDYFVKSWHNTYGLPYLITNCSNNYGPHQHVEKLIPLTISNALDNKITYMHQGGHQIRDWLYVRDHCAAIWELEEQRIINDHFNIGGSCEKRNIDVTKMILDMMNKPHDLIGVNDERPGIDKRYGMDHSKITNRIGWRPTTDFEVGLRATVTHYLDLLS
;
A
#
# COMPACT_ATOMS: atom_id res chain seq x y z
N MET A 1 10.54 -19.49 -7.07
CA MET A 1 9.13 -19.06 -7.18
C MET A 1 8.82 -18.06 -6.09
N PHE A 2 8.10 -16.98 -6.39
CA PHE A 2 7.65 -15.98 -5.43
C PHE A 2 6.17 -16.18 -5.10
N LEU A 3 5.76 -15.70 -3.93
CA LEU A 3 4.37 -15.59 -3.51
C LEU A 3 4.05 -14.11 -3.30
N VAL A 4 3.02 -13.61 -3.97
CA VAL A 4 2.50 -12.25 -3.80
C VAL A 4 1.08 -12.35 -3.26
N THR A 5 0.85 -11.89 -2.04
CA THR A 5 -0.50 -11.82 -1.46
C THR A 5 -1.12 -10.44 -1.66
N GLY A 6 -2.42 -10.36 -1.89
CA GLY A 6 -3.06 -9.08 -2.23
C GLY A 6 -2.73 -8.61 -3.65
N GLY A 7 -2.39 -9.56 -4.55
CA GLY A 7 -1.93 -9.23 -5.90
C GLY A 7 -3.03 -8.77 -6.86
N ALA A 8 -4.29 -8.98 -6.54
CA ALA A 8 -5.44 -8.43 -7.28
C ALA A 8 -5.87 -7.04 -6.77
N GLY A 9 -5.23 -6.54 -5.69
CA GLY A 9 -5.45 -5.20 -5.14
C GLY A 9 -4.57 -4.13 -5.80
N PHE A 10 -4.73 -2.88 -5.39
CA PHE A 10 -4.08 -1.70 -5.97
C PHE A 10 -2.55 -1.82 -6.06
N ILE A 11 -1.84 -1.86 -4.92
CA ILE A 11 -0.36 -1.84 -4.94
C ILE A 11 0.18 -3.18 -5.45
N GLY A 12 -0.44 -4.30 -5.03
CA GLY A 12 -0.02 -5.64 -5.44
C GLY A 12 -0.08 -5.83 -6.96
N SER A 13 -1.16 -5.41 -7.62
CA SER A 13 -1.28 -5.52 -9.08
C SER A 13 -0.27 -4.63 -9.82
N ASN A 14 -0.05 -3.40 -9.35
CA ASN A 14 0.99 -2.54 -9.91
C ASN A 14 2.40 -3.15 -9.73
N PHE A 15 2.64 -3.84 -8.62
CA PHE A 15 3.89 -4.57 -8.42
C PHE A 15 4.03 -5.74 -9.41
N LEU A 16 2.94 -6.48 -9.68
CA LEU A 16 2.95 -7.53 -10.71
C LEU A 16 3.24 -6.95 -12.10
N HIS A 17 2.60 -5.83 -12.47
CA HIS A 17 2.91 -5.13 -13.72
C HIS A 17 4.36 -4.67 -13.79
N TYR A 18 4.88 -4.10 -12.70
CA TYR A 18 6.27 -3.65 -12.62
C TYR A 18 7.26 -4.79 -12.85
N ILE A 19 7.11 -5.90 -12.14
CA ILE A 19 8.02 -7.04 -12.28
C ILE A 19 7.90 -7.75 -13.64
N SER A 20 6.76 -7.67 -14.29
CA SER A 20 6.53 -8.23 -15.63
C SER A 20 7.15 -7.40 -16.74
N SER A 21 7.13 -6.06 -16.65
CA SER A 21 7.52 -5.17 -17.73
C SER A 21 8.87 -4.48 -17.55
N ASP A 22 9.33 -4.32 -16.32
CA ASP A 22 10.49 -3.49 -15.99
C ASP A 22 11.65 -4.28 -15.40
N THR A 23 11.52 -5.60 -15.29
CA THR A 23 12.55 -6.47 -14.72
C THR A 23 12.80 -7.69 -15.59
N ASP A 24 13.95 -8.35 -15.36
CA ASP A 24 14.30 -9.61 -16.02
C ASP A 24 13.80 -10.84 -15.24
N LEU A 25 12.79 -10.68 -14.39
CA LEU A 25 12.24 -11.80 -13.62
C LEU A 25 11.50 -12.79 -14.51
N LEU A 26 12.07 -13.98 -14.68
CA LEU A 26 11.46 -15.09 -15.44
C LEU A 26 10.82 -16.16 -14.54
N GLU A 27 10.99 -16.04 -13.22
CA GLU A 27 10.41 -17.03 -12.29
C GLU A 27 8.89 -16.90 -12.23
N PRO A 28 8.16 -18.04 -12.12
CA PRO A 28 6.73 -18.01 -11.86
C PRO A 28 6.44 -17.34 -10.51
N VAL A 29 5.35 -16.59 -10.49
CA VAL A 29 4.84 -15.89 -9.31
C VAL A 29 3.45 -16.41 -8.99
N VAL A 30 3.27 -16.94 -7.78
CA VAL A 30 1.94 -17.30 -7.27
C VAL A 30 1.30 -16.05 -6.70
N VAL A 31 0.16 -15.69 -7.23
CA VAL A 31 -0.64 -14.53 -6.84
C VAL A 31 -1.81 -15.01 -5.99
N VAL A 32 -1.87 -14.55 -4.74
CA VAL A 32 -2.91 -14.96 -3.78
C VAL A 32 -3.76 -13.76 -3.41
N ASP A 33 -5.07 -13.91 -3.58
CA ASP A 33 -6.05 -12.90 -3.16
C ASP A 33 -7.38 -13.59 -2.81
N ASN A 34 -8.16 -13.00 -1.88
CA ASN A 34 -9.51 -13.47 -1.58
C ASN A 34 -10.60 -12.73 -2.39
N LEU A 35 -10.19 -11.83 -3.27
CA LEU A 35 -11.04 -11.00 -4.13
C LEU A 35 -12.08 -10.23 -3.31
N SER A 36 -11.61 -9.57 -2.24
CA SER A 36 -12.46 -8.69 -1.46
C SER A 36 -12.87 -7.44 -2.29
N TYR A 37 -13.68 -6.57 -1.70
CA TYR A 37 -14.35 -5.46 -2.37
C TYR A 37 -13.46 -4.53 -3.24
N ALA A 38 -12.15 -4.47 -2.97
CA ALA A 38 -11.21 -3.57 -3.65
C ALA A 38 -10.25 -4.31 -4.61
N ALA A 39 -10.46 -5.59 -4.83
CA ALA A 39 -9.63 -6.42 -5.69
C ALA A 39 -10.37 -6.76 -6.99
N ASP A 40 -9.62 -6.84 -8.10
CA ASP A 40 -10.12 -7.25 -9.40
C ASP A 40 -9.10 -8.16 -10.10
N LEU A 41 -9.54 -9.32 -10.58
CA LEU A 41 -8.70 -10.25 -11.35
C LEU A 41 -8.14 -9.64 -12.62
N ASN A 42 -8.87 -8.70 -13.24
CA ASN A 42 -8.42 -8.00 -14.45
C ASN A 42 -7.22 -7.09 -14.20
N PHE A 43 -6.87 -6.82 -12.94
CA PHE A 43 -5.66 -6.07 -12.60
C PHE A 43 -4.39 -6.92 -12.64
N ILE A 44 -4.50 -8.24 -12.66
CA ILE A 44 -3.35 -9.14 -12.78
C ILE A 44 -2.92 -9.20 -14.25
N PRO A 45 -1.62 -9.03 -14.58
CA PRO A 45 -1.15 -9.15 -15.97
C PRO A 45 -1.48 -10.53 -16.55
N ASP A 46 -2.06 -10.55 -17.75
CA ASP A 46 -2.43 -11.79 -18.46
C ASP A 46 -1.18 -12.41 -19.14
N THR A 47 -0.40 -13.10 -18.34
CA THR A 47 0.79 -13.84 -18.79
C THR A 47 0.94 -15.15 -18.03
N ASP A 48 1.59 -16.15 -18.62
CA ASP A 48 1.86 -17.45 -17.99
C ASP A 48 2.78 -17.36 -16.74
N GLN A 49 3.37 -16.20 -16.49
CA GLN A 49 4.23 -15.96 -15.34
C GLN A 49 3.45 -15.93 -14.03
N PHE A 50 2.19 -15.49 -14.05
CA PHE A 50 1.37 -15.29 -12.86
C PHE A 50 0.33 -16.39 -12.71
N ILE A 51 0.42 -17.13 -11.61
CA ILE A 51 -0.49 -18.22 -11.26
C ILE A 51 -1.42 -17.70 -10.18
N PHE A 52 -2.66 -17.41 -10.52
CA PHE A 52 -3.65 -16.97 -9.53
C PHE A 52 -4.21 -18.15 -8.73
N GLU A 53 -4.26 -17.97 -7.41
CA GLU A 53 -4.92 -18.87 -6.46
C GLU A 53 -5.82 -18.06 -5.53
N TRP A 54 -7.10 -18.42 -5.52
CA TRP A 54 -8.00 -17.84 -4.51
C TRP A 54 -7.62 -18.36 -3.13
N CYS A 55 -7.32 -17.43 -2.21
CA CYS A 55 -6.95 -17.79 -0.85
C CYS A 55 -7.31 -16.66 0.12
N ASP A 56 -8.04 -17.01 1.17
CA ASP A 56 -8.20 -16.15 2.33
C ASP A 56 -7.06 -16.42 3.31
N ILE A 57 -6.20 -15.44 3.53
CA ILE A 57 -5.05 -15.56 4.44
C ILE A 57 -5.44 -15.73 5.90
N THR A 58 -6.68 -15.41 6.27
CA THR A 58 -7.22 -15.67 7.62
C THR A 58 -7.46 -17.16 7.86
N ASN A 59 -7.56 -17.96 6.81
CA ASN A 59 -7.71 -19.39 6.88
C ASN A 59 -6.34 -20.09 6.82
N GLU A 60 -5.86 -20.56 7.97
CA GLU A 60 -4.57 -21.22 8.08
C GLU A 60 -4.43 -22.45 7.16
N ASN A 61 -5.52 -23.21 6.93
CA ASN A 61 -5.48 -24.37 6.06
C ASN A 61 -5.28 -23.98 4.60
N HIS A 62 -5.91 -22.89 4.12
CA HIS A 62 -5.68 -22.37 2.77
C HIS A 62 -4.23 -21.90 2.60
N VAL A 63 -3.70 -21.15 3.57
CA VAL A 63 -2.30 -20.70 3.55
C VAL A 63 -1.34 -21.91 3.50
N ASN A 64 -1.52 -22.88 4.39
CA ASN A 64 -0.68 -24.08 4.40
C ASN A 64 -0.76 -24.85 3.07
N TYR A 65 -1.96 -25.00 2.46
CA TYR A 65 -2.12 -25.63 1.16
C TYR A 65 -1.29 -24.92 0.06
N ILE A 66 -1.36 -23.58 -0.01
CA ILE A 66 -0.56 -22.79 -0.97
C ILE A 66 0.93 -23.03 -0.79
N PHE A 67 1.41 -22.96 0.46
CA PHE A 67 2.84 -23.17 0.75
C PHE A 67 3.29 -24.63 0.50
N ASP A 68 2.43 -25.62 0.72
CA ASP A 68 2.74 -27.02 0.41
C ASP A 68 2.82 -27.27 -1.10
N LYS A 69 1.88 -26.69 -1.86
CA LYS A 69 1.77 -26.85 -3.31
C LYS A 69 2.90 -26.16 -4.06
N TYR A 70 3.18 -24.90 -3.71
CA TYR A 70 4.06 -24.04 -4.49
C TYR A 70 5.46 -23.87 -3.92
N LYS A 71 5.66 -24.11 -2.63
CA LYS A 71 6.94 -24.01 -1.92
C LYS A 71 7.65 -22.67 -2.24
N PRO A 72 7.00 -21.51 -2.00
CA PRO A 72 7.58 -20.23 -2.33
C PRO A 72 8.87 -20.01 -1.55
N ARG A 73 9.90 -19.47 -2.22
CA ARG A 73 11.16 -19.09 -1.56
C ARG A 73 11.13 -17.68 -0.99
N LYS A 74 10.26 -16.81 -1.51
CA LYS A 74 10.07 -15.42 -1.04
C LYS A 74 8.59 -15.07 -1.04
N VAL A 75 8.20 -14.27 -0.06
CA VAL A 75 6.83 -13.77 0.12
C VAL A 75 6.85 -12.25 0.07
N PHE A 76 6.00 -11.65 -0.78
CA PHE A 76 5.66 -10.24 -0.80
C PHE A 76 4.23 -10.08 -0.30
N HIS A 77 4.08 -9.50 0.87
CA HIS A 77 2.80 -9.47 1.57
C HIS A 77 2.13 -8.10 1.47
N PHE A 78 1.26 -7.95 0.44
CA PHE A 78 0.44 -6.74 0.23
C PHE A 78 -0.99 -6.90 0.78
N ALA A 79 -1.48 -8.12 1.00
CA ALA A 79 -2.85 -8.36 1.43
C ALA A 79 -3.14 -7.65 2.76
N ALA A 80 -4.11 -6.75 2.75
CA ALA A 80 -4.55 -6.02 3.93
C ALA A 80 -5.94 -5.39 3.72
N GLN A 81 -6.70 -5.25 4.79
CA GLN A 81 -7.79 -4.29 4.86
C GLN A 81 -7.19 -2.91 5.12
N SER A 82 -7.54 -1.88 4.30
CA SER A 82 -6.82 -0.60 4.28
C SER A 82 -7.69 0.66 4.34
N HIS A 83 -9.01 0.54 4.52
CA HIS A 83 -9.91 1.70 4.56
C HIS A 83 -10.17 2.15 6.00
N VAL A 84 -9.64 3.33 6.37
CA VAL A 84 -9.70 3.83 7.74
C VAL A 84 -11.13 3.97 8.24
N ASP A 85 -12.07 4.55 7.45
CA ASP A 85 -13.45 4.76 7.90
C ASP A 85 -14.15 3.44 8.20
N ARG A 86 -13.99 2.43 7.34
CA ARG A 86 -14.48 1.07 7.60
C ARG A 86 -13.87 0.46 8.87
N SER A 87 -12.61 0.79 9.20
CA SER A 87 -11.97 0.30 10.43
C SER A 87 -12.58 0.91 11.68
N ILE A 88 -13.05 2.16 11.60
CA ILE A 88 -13.74 2.86 12.70
C ILE A 88 -15.13 2.27 12.91
N GLU A 89 -15.84 1.97 11.81
CA GLU A 89 -17.16 1.33 11.86
C GLU A 89 -17.08 -0.11 12.37
N ASN A 90 -16.11 -0.88 11.89
CA ASN A 90 -15.89 -2.29 12.27
C ASN A 90 -14.41 -2.68 12.18
N TYR A 91 -13.77 -2.76 13.32
CA TYR A 91 -12.34 -3.12 13.43
C TYR A 91 -12.05 -4.60 13.14
N ARG A 92 -13.04 -5.50 13.24
CA ARG A 92 -12.84 -6.95 13.21
C ARG A 92 -12.18 -7.45 11.93
N PRO A 93 -12.61 -7.08 10.71
CA PRO A 93 -11.94 -7.50 9.47
C PRO A 93 -10.47 -7.07 9.41
N PHE A 94 -10.12 -5.93 10.02
CA PHE A 94 -8.75 -5.42 10.07
C PHE A 94 -7.87 -6.26 11.02
N LEU A 95 -8.40 -6.64 12.17
CA LEU A 95 -7.72 -7.56 13.09
C LEU A 95 -7.51 -8.93 12.43
N GLU A 96 -8.54 -9.49 11.82
CA GLU A 96 -8.49 -10.81 11.20
C GLU A 96 -7.53 -10.82 9.99
N SER A 97 -7.69 -9.91 9.05
CA SER A 97 -6.85 -9.88 7.84
C SER A 97 -5.42 -9.43 8.15
N ASN A 98 -5.25 -8.26 8.79
CA ASN A 98 -3.93 -7.64 8.91
C ASN A 98 -3.07 -8.30 9.99
N VAL A 99 -3.67 -8.85 11.06
CA VAL A 99 -2.93 -9.47 12.15
C VAL A 99 -2.94 -10.99 12.04
N VAL A 100 -4.13 -11.62 12.11
CA VAL A 100 -4.22 -13.09 12.09
C VAL A 100 -3.72 -13.63 10.74
N GLY A 101 -4.14 -13.03 9.61
CA GLY A 101 -3.67 -13.40 8.29
C GLY A 101 -2.14 -13.29 8.14
N THR A 102 -1.54 -12.21 8.66
CA THR A 102 -0.08 -12.06 8.68
C THR A 102 0.59 -13.17 9.50
N ILE A 103 0.05 -13.50 10.69
CA ILE A 103 0.58 -14.58 11.53
C ILE A 103 0.53 -15.93 10.81
N ASN A 104 -0.56 -16.24 10.11
CA ASN A 104 -0.69 -17.47 9.33
C ASN A 104 0.39 -17.57 8.25
N LEU A 105 0.64 -16.47 7.53
CA LEU A 105 1.70 -16.40 6.52
C LEU A 105 3.10 -16.53 7.14
N LEU A 106 3.34 -15.91 8.28
CA LEU A 106 4.62 -16.02 9.01
C LEU A 106 4.88 -17.46 9.47
N ASN A 107 3.86 -18.14 10.01
CA ASN A 107 3.95 -19.55 10.43
C ASN A 107 4.26 -20.48 9.22
N ALA A 108 3.56 -20.30 8.11
CA ALA A 108 3.80 -21.08 6.90
C ALA A 108 5.19 -20.79 6.32
N SER A 109 5.62 -19.51 6.32
CA SER A 109 6.95 -19.10 5.87
C SER A 109 8.06 -19.73 6.71
N LEU A 110 7.89 -19.77 8.03
CA LEU A 110 8.84 -20.41 8.94
C LEU A 110 8.92 -21.93 8.68
N LYS A 111 7.76 -22.62 8.59
CA LYS A 111 7.69 -24.08 8.32
C LYS A 111 8.34 -24.47 7.00
N LYS A 112 8.35 -23.57 5.99
CA LYS A 112 8.90 -23.81 4.65
C LYS A 112 10.26 -23.18 4.42
N GLU A 113 10.87 -22.62 5.46
CA GLU A 113 12.20 -22.02 5.42
C GLU A 113 12.34 -20.98 4.30
N VAL A 114 11.34 -20.08 4.22
CA VAL A 114 11.31 -18.99 3.24
C VAL A 114 12.54 -18.10 3.40
N GLU A 115 13.22 -17.79 2.30
CA GLU A 115 14.43 -16.97 2.27
C GLU A 115 14.19 -15.51 2.70
N LYS A 116 12.97 -14.98 2.46
CA LYS A 116 12.57 -13.63 2.87
C LYS A 116 11.05 -13.48 2.92
N PHE A 117 10.57 -12.90 4.00
CA PHE A 117 9.20 -12.40 4.16
C PHE A 117 9.23 -10.87 4.08
N HIS A 118 8.79 -10.29 2.95
CA HIS A 118 8.70 -8.85 2.77
C HIS A 118 7.29 -8.38 3.11
N HIS A 119 7.14 -7.64 4.20
CA HIS A 119 5.88 -7.07 4.68
C HIS A 119 5.73 -5.63 4.24
N ILE A 120 4.67 -5.33 3.49
CA ILE A 120 4.34 -3.98 3.06
C ILE A 120 3.41 -3.33 4.09
N SER A 121 3.88 -2.27 4.71
CA SER A 121 3.21 -1.52 5.77
C SER A 121 2.95 -0.06 5.35
N THR A 122 2.67 0.82 6.29
CA THR A 122 2.19 2.18 6.05
C THR A 122 2.84 3.17 7.03
N ASP A 123 2.95 4.43 6.62
CA ASP A 123 3.36 5.56 7.47
C ASP A 123 2.36 5.83 8.60
N GLU A 124 1.10 5.43 8.46
CA GLU A 124 0.06 5.62 9.47
C GLU A 124 0.37 4.96 10.82
N VAL A 125 1.32 4.02 10.86
CA VAL A 125 1.80 3.41 12.13
C VAL A 125 2.53 4.40 13.02
N TYR A 126 3.09 5.48 12.45
CA TYR A 126 3.83 6.50 13.19
C TYR A 126 2.95 7.56 13.85
N GLY A 127 1.66 7.61 13.49
CA GLY A 127 0.72 8.60 14.02
C GLY A 127 0.68 9.88 13.19
N SER A 128 0.55 11.04 13.84
CA SER A 128 0.31 12.34 13.19
C SER A 128 1.39 13.34 13.51
N LEU A 129 1.88 14.05 12.50
CA LEU A 129 2.72 15.25 12.66
C LEU A 129 1.84 16.51 12.78
N GLU A 130 2.35 17.55 13.41
CA GLU A 130 1.71 18.86 13.38
C GLU A 130 1.96 19.57 12.03
N TYR A 131 1.05 20.46 11.62
CA TYR A 131 1.09 21.11 10.29
C TYR A 131 2.39 21.85 9.99
N TYR A 132 3.02 22.41 11.01
CA TYR A 132 4.19 23.29 10.86
C TYR A 132 5.50 22.65 11.34
N ASP A 133 5.46 21.40 11.78
CA ASP A 133 6.67 20.68 12.17
C ASP A 133 7.58 20.47 10.97
N LYS A 134 8.89 20.64 11.21
CA LYS A 134 9.90 20.29 10.21
C LYS A 134 10.35 18.82 10.31
N ILE A 135 9.74 18.09 11.25
CA ILE A 135 10.08 16.69 11.52
C ILE A 135 9.41 15.81 10.47
N LEU A 136 10.13 14.78 10.04
CA LEU A 136 9.61 13.69 9.20
C LEU A 136 9.69 12.38 9.98
N PHE A 137 8.83 11.44 9.68
CA PHE A 137 8.88 10.09 10.24
C PHE A 137 10.12 9.35 9.74
N LYS A 138 10.89 8.81 10.67
CA LYS A 138 12.05 7.94 10.42
C LYS A 138 11.74 6.54 10.89
N GLU A 139 12.54 5.58 10.47
CA GLU A 139 12.41 4.19 10.92
C GLU A 139 12.63 4.02 12.43
N THR A 140 13.22 5.04 13.08
CA THR A 140 13.41 5.11 14.53
C THR A 140 12.28 5.85 15.26
N THR A 141 11.33 6.45 14.54
CA THR A 141 10.16 7.10 15.15
C THR A 141 9.31 6.05 15.87
N PRO A 142 8.96 6.25 17.15
CA PRO A 142 8.04 5.36 17.84
C PRO A 142 6.68 5.28 17.14
N TYR A 143 6.07 4.11 17.13
CA TYR A 143 4.71 3.94 16.61
C TYR A 143 3.68 4.56 17.56
N ASP A 144 2.76 5.34 17.00
CA ASP A 144 1.63 5.99 17.69
C ASP A 144 0.34 5.90 16.84
N PRO A 145 -0.14 4.68 16.50
CA PRO A 145 -1.29 4.48 15.62
C PRO A 145 -2.56 5.08 16.21
N ARG A 146 -3.34 5.85 15.42
CA ARG A 146 -4.46 6.63 15.91
C ARG A 146 -5.85 6.13 15.49
N ASN A 147 -5.90 5.05 14.73
CA ASN A 147 -7.15 4.41 14.30
C ASN A 147 -6.97 2.88 14.26
N PRO A 148 -8.09 2.09 14.18
CA PRO A 148 -7.98 0.62 14.21
C PRO A 148 -7.20 0.03 13.03
N TYR A 149 -7.24 0.63 11.83
CA TYR A 149 -6.42 0.21 10.71
C TYR A 149 -4.92 0.36 11.01
N SER A 150 -4.49 1.56 11.38
CA SER A 150 -3.07 1.82 11.69
C SER A 150 -2.57 0.98 12.88
N ALA A 151 -3.43 0.75 13.89
CA ALA A 151 -3.13 -0.14 15.00
C ALA A 151 -2.93 -1.60 14.55
N SER A 152 -3.76 -2.10 13.63
CA SER A 152 -3.62 -3.45 13.07
C SER A 152 -2.33 -3.60 12.25
N LYS A 153 -1.93 -2.58 11.50
CA LYS A 153 -0.67 -2.56 10.73
C LYS A 153 0.54 -2.49 11.66
N ALA A 154 0.50 -1.64 12.69
CA ALA A 154 1.56 -1.59 13.70
C ALA A 154 1.72 -2.95 14.41
N ALA A 155 0.62 -3.62 14.76
CA ALA A 155 0.67 -4.96 15.35
C ALA A 155 1.33 -5.97 14.40
N SER A 156 0.97 -5.98 13.10
CA SER A 156 1.59 -6.89 12.13
C SER A 156 3.09 -6.62 11.95
N ASP A 157 3.53 -5.37 11.93
CA ASP A 157 4.96 -5.03 11.89
C ASP A 157 5.72 -5.61 13.09
N TYR A 158 5.13 -5.53 14.30
CA TYR A 158 5.73 -6.12 15.50
C TYR A 158 5.72 -7.65 15.45
N PHE A 159 4.69 -8.29 14.90
CA PHE A 159 4.69 -9.75 14.73
C PHE A 159 5.78 -10.19 13.74
N VAL A 160 5.97 -9.50 12.61
CA VAL A 160 7.07 -9.78 11.68
C VAL A 160 8.43 -9.71 12.38
N LYS A 161 8.68 -8.64 13.14
CA LYS A 161 9.92 -8.48 13.92
C LYS A 161 10.06 -9.58 14.99
N SER A 162 8.97 -9.97 15.65
CA SER A 162 9.01 -10.99 16.69
C SER A 162 9.30 -12.39 16.14
N TRP A 163 8.79 -12.75 14.95
CA TRP A 163 9.14 -14.00 14.27
C TRP A 163 10.61 -14.09 13.92
N HIS A 164 11.20 -12.98 13.49
CA HIS A 164 12.65 -12.92 13.31
C HIS A 164 13.41 -13.11 14.63
N ASN A 165 13.08 -12.34 15.65
CA ASN A 165 13.79 -12.35 16.92
C ASN A 165 13.68 -13.69 17.64
N THR A 166 12.54 -14.37 17.51
CA THR A 166 12.28 -15.64 18.21
C THR A 166 12.70 -16.86 17.41
N TYR A 167 12.45 -16.86 16.11
CA TYR A 167 12.58 -18.04 15.28
C TYR A 167 13.59 -17.87 14.13
N GLY A 168 14.16 -16.68 13.94
CA GLY A 168 15.16 -16.43 12.90
C GLY A 168 14.59 -16.25 11.49
N LEU A 169 13.26 -16.09 11.31
CA LEU A 169 12.68 -15.88 9.98
C LEU A 169 13.27 -14.63 9.33
N PRO A 170 13.91 -14.72 8.13
CA PRO A 170 14.42 -13.54 7.45
C PRO A 170 13.27 -12.64 6.99
N TYR A 171 13.35 -11.35 7.27
CA TYR A 171 12.29 -10.41 6.97
C TYR A 171 12.77 -9.13 6.31
N LEU A 172 11.83 -8.40 5.73
CA LEU A 172 11.95 -7.00 5.35
C LEU A 172 10.61 -6.30 5.65
N ILE A 173 10.64 -5.11 6.22
CA ILE A 173 9.46 -4.26 6.38
C ILE A 173 9.67 -2.98 5.59
N THR A 174 8.67 -2.58 4.82
CA THR A 174 8.64 -1.25 4.18
C THR A 174 7.36 -0.52 4.58
N ASN A 175 7.53 0.70 5.14
CA ASN A 175 6.41 1.59 5.43
C ASN A 175 6.34 2.64 4.32
N CYS A 176 5.25 2.65 3.55
CA CYS A 176 5.08 3.60 2.46
C CYS A 176 4.19 4.77 2.86
N SER A 177 4.42 5.93 2.23
CA SER A 177 3.52 7.06 2.29
C SER A 177 2.28 6.86 1.38
N ASN A 178 1.43 7.88 1.26
CA ASN A 178 0.16 7.76 0.53
C ASN A 178 0.38 7.46 -0.96
N ASN A 179 0.13 6.20 -1.35
CA ASN A 179 0.21 5.78 -2.75
C ASN A 179 -0.94 6.32 -3.57
N TYR A 180 -0.68 6.66 -4.83
CA TYR A 180 -1.68 6.98 -5.85
C TYR A 180 -1.27 6.42 -7.20
N GLY A 181 -2.24 6.19 -8.10
CA GLY A 181 -1.98 5.62 -9.42
C GLY A 181 -3.11 4.74 -9.95
N PRO A 182 -2.88 4.03 -11.06
CA PRO A 182 -3.81 3.07 -11.65
C PRO A 182 -4.25 1.99 -10.64
N HIS A 183 -5.47 1.45 -10.83
CA HIS A 183 -6.05 0.36 -10.01
C HIS A 183 -6.38 0.72 -8.55
N GLN A 184 -6.20 1.98 -8.13
CA GLN A 184 -6.62 2.40 -6.78
C GLN A 184 -8.15 2.40 -6.68
N HIS A 185 -8.70 1.79 -5.62
CA HIS A 185 -10.15 1.67 -5.47
C HIS A 185 -10.84 3.04 -5.38
N VAL A 186 -12.02 3.15 -5.99
CA VAL A 186 -12.79 4.41 -6.16
C VAL A 186 -13.21 5.09 -4.85
N GLU A 187 -13.09 4.42 -3.71
CA GLU A 187 -13.33 5.04 -2.40
C GLU A 187 -12.20 5.98 -1.93
N LYS A 188 -11.01 5.92 -2.55
CA LYS A 188 -9.86 6.75 -2.19
C LYS A 188 -9.94 8.12 -2.87
N LEU A 189 -9.35 9.14 -2.23
CA LEU A 189 -9.51 10.56 -2.59
C LEU A 189 -9.36 10.85 -4.09
N ILE A 190 -8.27 10.39 -4.71
CA ILE A 190 -7.99 10.71 -6.12
C ILE A 190 -9.00 10.06 -7.05
N PRO A 191 -9.20 8.72 -7.06
CA PRO A 191 -10.18 8.12 -7.95
C PRO A 191 -11.63 8.51 -7.60
N LEU A 192 -11.96 8.75 -6.32
CA LEU A 192 -13.27 9.27 -5.91
C LEU A 192 -13.54 10.65 -6.53
N THR A 193 -12.55 11.55 -6.48
CA THR A 193 -12.68 12.88 -7.07
C THR A 193 -12.88 12.80 -8.59
N ILE A 194 -12.13 11.93 -9.28
CA ILE A 194 -12.25 11.73 -10.73
C ILE A 194 -13.65 11.21 -11.08
N SER A 195 -14.12 10.15 -10.39
CA SER A 195 -15.43 9.55 -10.62
C SER A 195 -16.56 10.56 -10.36
N ASN A 196 -16.51 11.28 -9.24
CA ASN A 196 -17.50 12.30 -8.94
C ASN A 196 -17.50 13.45 -9.95
N ALA A 197 -16.31 13.88 -10.39
CA ALA A 197 -16.19 14.96 -11.37
C ALA A 197 -16.75 14.56 -12.75
N LEU A 198 -16.63 13.30 -13.17
CA LEU A 198 -17.26 12.79 -14.40
C LEU A 198 -18.79 12.96 -14.32
N ASP A 199 -19.37 12.61 -13.20
CA ASP A 199 -20.82 12.68 -12.95
C ASP A 199 -21.30 14.09 -12.53
N ASN A 200 -20.44 15.09 -12.44
CA ASN A 200 -20.72 16.42 -11.87
C ASN A 200 -21.26 16.34 -10.42
N LYS A 201 -20.79 15.37 -9.63
CA LYS A 201 -21.14 15.20 -8.22
C LYS A 201 -20.12 15.89 -7.32
N ILE A 202 -20.57 16.29 -6.11
CA ILE A 202 -19.69 16.90 -5.11
C ILE A 202 -18.80 15.84 -4.47
N THR A 203 -17.49 16.13 -4.39
CA THR A 203 -16.55 15.38 -3.54
C THR A 203 -16.48 16.05 -2.18
N TYR A 204 -16.93 15.35 -1.15
CA TYR A 204 -16.93 15.85 0.22
C TYR A 204 -15.58 15.54 0.91
N MET A 205 -15.04 16.54 1.60
CA MET A 205 -13.78 16.45 2.34
C MET A 205 -13.96 16.69 3.81
N HIS A 206 -13.40 15.83 4.64
CA HIS A 206 -13.32 16.06 6.07
C HIS A 206 -12.49 17.32 6.38
N GLN A 207 -12.98 18.17 7.29
CA GLN A 207 -12.30 19.40 7.72
C GLN A 207 -11.80 20.27 6.55
N GLY A 208 -12.57 20.35 5.46
CA GLY A 208 -12.20 21.15 4.29
C GLY A 208 -10.97 20.69 3.53
N GLY A 209 -10.48 19.46 3.75
CA GLY A 209 -9.35 18.89 3.03
C GLY A 209 -7.98 19.46 3.41
N HIS A 210 -7.84 20.05 4.60
CA HIS A 210 -6.60 20.67 5.05
C HIS A 210 -5.50 19.67 5.44
N GLN A 211 -5.85 18.39 5.59
CA GLN A 211 -4.87 17.33 5.91
C GLN A 211 -3.77 17.26 4.85
N ILE A 212 -2.52 17.17 5.30
CA ILE A 212 -1.36 17.03 4.44
C ILE A 212 -0.98 15.56 4.36
N ARG A 213 -0.72 15.10 3.13
CA ARG A 213 -0.23 13.74 2.85
C ARG A 213 1.02 13.82 2.02
N ASP A 214 1.94 12.90 2.27
CA ASP A 214 3.10 12.66 1.42
C ASP A 214 2.69 11.68 0.30
N TRP A 215 2.64 12.17 -0.94
CA TRP A 215 2.10 11.44 -2.08
C TRP A 215 3.20 10.71 -2.84
N LEU A 216 3.04 9.40 -2.97
CA LEU A 216 3.98 8.51 -3.65
C LEU A 216 3.32 7.85 -4.86
N TYR A 217 3.86 8.05 -6.06
CA TYR A 217 3.36 7.35 -7.23
C TYR A 217 3.61 5.85 -7.10
N VAL A 218 2.60 5.04 -7.36
CA VAL A 218 2.63 3.59 -7.07
C VAL A 218 3.75 2.86 -7.79
N ARG A 219 4.13 3.31 -9.02
CA ARG A 219 5.25 2.70 -9.75
C ARG A 219 6.59 2.94 -9.08
N ASP A 220 6.82 4.12 -8.50
CA ASP A 220 8.03 4.41 -7.73
C ASP A 220 8.10 3.55 -6.46
N HIS A 221 6.95 3.31 -5.82
CA HIS A 221 6.88 2.36 -4.69
C HIS A 221 7.24 0.93 -5.13
N CYS A 222 6.69 0.46 -6.24
CA CYS A 222 7.02 -0.87 -6.79
C CYS A 222 8.51 -0.99 -7.12
N ALA A 223 9.12 0.05 -7.68
CA ALA A 223 10.56 0.12 -7.92
C ALA A 223 11.37 -0.02 -6.62
N ALA A 224 10.98 0.70 -5.55
CA ALA A 224 11.65 0.59 -4.24
C ALA A 224 11.63 -0.85 -3.71
N ILE A 225 10.46 -1.51 -3.76
CA ILE A 225 10.29 -2.89 -3.30
C ILE A 225 11.20 -3.84 -4.09
N TRP A 226 11.24 -3.65 -5.42
CA TRP A 226 12.03 -4.52 -6.29
C TRP A 226 13.53 -4.28 -6.15
N GLU A 227 14.00 -3.04 -6.09
CA GLU A 227 15.41 -2.71 -5.89
C GLU A 227 15.95 -3.26 -4.55
N LEU A 228 15.13 -3.22 -3.47
CA LEU A 228 15.47 -3.87 -2.20
C LEU A 228 15.56 -5.40 -2.34
N GLU A 229 14.78 -5.99 -3.26
CA GLU A 229 14.86 -7.42 -3.58
C GLU A 229 16.14 -7.74 -4.35
N GLU A 230 16.48 -6.98 -5.39
CA GLU A 230 17.69 -7.18 -6.20
C GLU A 230 18.98 -7.04 -5.36
N GLN A 231 18.99 -6.09 -4.44
CA GLN A 231 20.10 -5.89 -3.49
C GLN A 231 20.13 -6.95 -2.36
N ARG A 232 19.17 -7.90 -2.36
CA ARG A 232 19.06 -8.99 -1.36
C ARG A 232 19.03 -8.51 0.08
N ILE A 233 18.38 -7.37 0.31
CA ILE A 233 18.24 -6.80 1.65
C ILE A 233 17.29 -7.66 2.48
N ILE A 234 17.73 -8.02 3.68
CA ILE A 234 16.96 -8.77 4.69
C ILE A 234 17.21 -8.19 6.08
N ASN A 235 16.33 -8.54 7.02
CA ASN A 235 16.42 -8.21 8.45
C ASN A 235 16.54 -6.71 8.72
N ASP A 236 15.77 -5.92 7.95
CA ASP A 236 15.79 -4.48 8.03
C ASP A 236 14.38 -3.88 7.83
N HIS A 237 14.27 -2.58 7.98
CA HIS A 237 13.06 -1.80 7.89
C HIS A 237 13.34 -0.49 7.17
N PHE A 238 12.54 -0.11 6.18
CA PHE A 238 12.72 1.11 5.39
C PHE A 238 11.43 1.91 5.24
N ASN A 239 11.57 3.23 5.29
CA ASN A 239 10.53 4.16 4.89
C ASN A 239 10.64 4.45 3.39
N ILE A 240 9.50 4.45 2.70
CA ILE A 240 9.39 4.75 1.27
C ILE A 240 8.44 5.94 1.12
N GLY A 241 9.01 7.14 1.09
CA GLY A 241 8.28 8.41 1.00
C GLY A 241 8.30 9.00 -0.40
N GLY A 242 7.25 9.77 -0.73
CA GLY A 242 7.12 10.44 -2.02
C GLY A 242 7.87 11.77 -2.12
N SER A 243 8.33 12.33 -0.99
CA SER A 243 8.87 13.71 -0.90
C SER A 243 7.92 14.75 -1.49
N CYS A 244 6.62 14.51 -1.45
CA CYS A 244 5.61 15.34 -2.06
C CYS A 244 4.44 15.59 -1.12
N GLU A 245 4.65 16.46 -0.14
CA GLU A 245 3.59 16.84 0.78
C GLU A 245 2.62 17.83 0.14
N LYS A 246 1.35 17.45 0.03
CA LYS A 246 0.25 18.30 -0.46
C LYS A 246 -0.99 18.13 0.39
N ARG A 247 -1.77 19.20 0.54
CA ARG A 247 -3.09 19.12 1.17
C ARG A 247 -4.07 18.39 0.24
N ASN A 248 -4.98 17.66 0.84
CA ASN A 248 -6.04 16.95 0.09
C ASN A 248 -6.83 17.90 -0.81
N ILE A 249 -7.15 19.11 -0.32
CA ILE A 249 -7.87 20.15 -1.08
C ILE A 249 -7.10 20.59 -2.33
N ASP A 250 -5.78 20.73 -2.24
CA ASP A 250 -4.96 21.16 -3.38
C ASP A 250 -4.91 20.06 -4.46
N VAL A 251 -4.77 18.80 -4.04
CA VAL A 251 -4.82 17.64 -4.96
C VAL A 251 -6.19 17.56 -5.66
N THR A 252 -7.28 17.75 -4.92
CA THR A 252 -8.63 17.73 -5.52
C THR A 252 -8.81 18.86 -6.54
N LYS A 253 -8.34 20.07 -6.23
CA LYS A 253 -8.40 21.19 -7.20
C LYS A 253 -7.58 20.88 -8.46
N MET A 254 -6.37 20.32 -8.32
CA MET A 254 -5.57 19.92 -9.48
C MET A 254 -6.30 18.91 -10.37
N ILE A 255 -7.01 17.94 -9.79
CA ILE A 255 -7.81 16.96 -10.55
C ILE A 255 -8.94 17.67 -11.32
N LEU A 256 -9.69 18.54 -10.64
CA LEU A 256 -10.79 19.30 -11.28
C LEU A 256 -10.28 20.17 -12.42
N ASP A 257 -9.14 20.85 -12.24
CA ASP A 257 -8.50 21.67 -13.28
C ASP A 257 -8.08 20.79 -14.49
N MET A 258 -7.49 19.61 -14.25
CA MET A 258 -7.12 18.67 -15.31
C MET A 258 -8.32 18.15 -16.11
N MET A 259 -9.48 18.05 -15.45
CA MET A 259 -10.74 17.59 -16.05
C MET A 259 -11.62 18.73 -16.59
N ASN A 260 -11.17 20.00 -16.53
CA ASN A 260 -11.93 21.19 -16.88
C ASN A 260 -13.28 21.27 -16.11
N LYS A 261 -13.27 20.93 -14.80
CA LYS A 261 -14.43 20.96 -13.91
C LYS A 261 -14.34 22.10 -12.90
N PRO A 262 -15.48 22.69 -12.48
CA PRO A 262 -15.49 23.80 -11.57
C PRO A 262 -15.17 23.35 -10.12
N HIS A 263 -14.56 24.25 -9.33
CA HIS A 263 -14.20 23.97 -7.94
C HIS A 263 -15.39 23.97 -6.96
N ASP A 264 -16.60 24.35 -7.38
CA ASP A 264 -17.83 24.21 -6.60
C ASP A 264 -18.29 22.75 -6.44
N LEU A 265 -17.66 21.82 -7.14
CA LEU A 265 -17.75 20.37 -6.88
C LEU A 265 -16.98 19.90 -5.64
N ILE A 266 -16.43 20.81 -4.83
CA ILE A 266 -15.80 20.49 -3.55
C ILE A 266 -16.77 20.85 -2.41
N GLY A 267 -17.16 19.85 -1.62
CA GLY A 267 -17.94 20.00 -0.41
C GLY A 267 -17.14 19.75 0.86
N VAL A 268 -17.71 20.13 2.00
CA VAL A 268 -17.10 19.89 3.33
C VAL A 268 -17.98 18.94 4.13
N ASN A 269 -17.38 17.89 4.67
CA ASN A 269 -18.00 16.99 5.63
C ASN A 269 -17.59 17.34 7.06
N ASP A 270 -18.38 16.80 8.01
CA ASP A 270 -18.05 16.85 9.42
C ASP A 270 -16.72 16.19 9.74
N GLU A 271 -16.22 16.44 10.94
CA GLU A 271 -14.99 15.84 11.43
C GLU A 271 -15.10 14.32 11.55
N ARG A 272 -14.08 13.61 11.05
CA ARG A 272 -13.90 12.18 11.29
C ARG A 272 -13.06 12.00 12.55
N PRO A 273 -13.48 11.14 13.51
CA PRO A 273 -12.65 10.80 14.66
C PRO A 273 -11.27 10.21 14.24
N GLY A 274 -10.22 10.60 14.94
CA GLY A 274 -8.88 10.05 14.70
C GLY A 274 -8.24 10.44 13.35
N ILE A 275 -8.68 11.56 12.75
CA ILE A 275 -8.06 12.04 11.51
C ILE A 275 -6.69 12.66 11.80
N ASP A 276 -5.67 12.17 11.09
CA ASP A 276 -4.30 12.68 11.22
C ASP A 276 -4.11 13.97 10.41
N LYS A 277 -3.40 14.93 11.00
CA LYS A 277 -3.18 16.25 10.41
C LYS A 277 -2.21 16.20 9.25
N ARG A 278 -1.05 15.56 9.44
CA ARG A 278 0.03 15.55 8.46
C ARG A 278 0.82 14.25 8.53
N TYR A 279 1.16 13.73 7.36
CA TYR A 279 2.17 12.70 7.16
C TYR A 279 3.32 13.27 6.34
N GLY A 280 4.53 12.90 6.69
CA GLY A 280 5.74 13.23 5.94
C GLY A 280 6.83 12.22 6.29
N MET A 281 7.42 11.59 5.28
CA MET A 281 8.34 10.47 5.43
C MET A 281 9.76 10.87 5.10
N ASP A 282 10.71 10.50 5.96
CA ASP A 282 12.14 10.55 5.65
C ASP A 282 12.56 9.22 5.02
N HIS A 283 12.85 9.22 3.72
CA HIS A 283 13.34 8.06 2.99
C HIS A 283 14.86 8.03 2.83
N SER A 284 15.61 8.84 3.60
CA SER A 284 17.08 8.95 3.46
C SER A 284 17.79 7.62 3.70
N LYS A 285 17.24 6.74 4.53
CA LYS A 285 17.83 5.41 4.80
C LYS A 285 17.86 4.54 3.54
N ILE A 286 16.76 4.41 2.82
CA ILE A 286 16.73 3.63 1.57
C ILE A 286 17.59 4.30 0.50
N THR A 287 17.54 5.63 0.37
CA THR A 287 18.40 6.37 -0.56
C THR A 287 19.88 6.11 -0.30
N ASN A 288 20.31 6.18 0.95
CA ASN A 288 21.72 5.94 1.32
C ASN A 288 22.11 4.46 1.15
N ARG A 289 21.16 3.53 1.31
CA ARG A 289 21.44 2.09 1.27
C ARG A 289 21.55 1.54 -0.14
N ILE A 290 20.63 1.95 -1.05
CA ILE A 290 20.51 1.39 -2.41
C ILE A 290 20.42 2.45 -3.51
N GLY A 291 20.45 3.75 -3.18
CA GLY A 291 20.37 4.85 -4.16
C GLY A 291 18.94 5.22 -4.57
N TRP A 292 17.92 4.46 -4.16
CA TRP A 292 16.55 4.72 -4.55
C TRP A 292 16.03 6.08 -4.06
N ARG A 293 15.25 6.72 -4.90
CA ARG A 293 14.43 7.92 -4.59
C ARG A 293 13.21 7.95 -5.51
N PRO A 294 12.10 8.61 -5.12
CA PRO A 294 10.98 8.78 -6.03
C PRO A 294 11.43 9.58 -7.25
N THR A 295 11.02 9.17 -8.45
CA THR A 295 11.43 9.77 -9.73
C THR A 295 10.28 10.43 -10.48
N THR A 296 9.04 10.05 -10.17
CA THR A 296 7.86 10.56 -10.84
C THR A 296 7.43 11.90 -10.25
N ASP A 297 7.46 12.96 -11.07
CA ASP A 297 6.85 14.24 -10.68
C ASP A 297 5.36 14.04 -10.36
N PHE A 298 4.88 14.70 -9.30
CA PHE A 298 3.51 14.51 -8.84
C PHE A 298 2.46 14.84 -9.89
N GLU A 299 2.64 15.94 -10.64
CA GLU A 299 1.66 16.35 -11.65
C GLU A 299 1.66 15.38 -12.84
N VAL A 300 2.82 14.85 -13.21
CA VAL A 300 2.94 13.82 -14.27
C VAL A 300 2.23 12.54 -13.83
N GLY A 301 2.49 12.04 -12.63
CA GLY A 301 1.82 10.85 -12.09
C GLY A 301 0.32 11.05 -11.91
N LEU A 302 -0.11 12.25 -11.44
CA LEU A 302 -1.52 12.57 -11.29
C LEU A 302 -2.24 12.61 -12.64
N ARG A 303 -1.65 13.21 -13.66
CA ARG A 303 -2.20 13.24 -15.02
C ARG A 303 -2.34 11.83 -15.59
N ALA A 304 -1.33 10.97 -15.43
CA ALA A 304 -1.41 9.57 -15.83
C ALA A 304 -2.55 8.84 -15.12
N THR A 305 -2.73 9.10 -13.81
CA THR A 305 -3.82 8.54 -13.01
C THR A 305 -5.19 9.02 -13.49
N VAL A 306 -5.34 10.32 -13.74
CA VAL A 306 -6.60 10.88 -14.29
C VAL A 306 -6.93 10.25 -15.64
N THR A 307 -5.96 10.15 -16.55
CA THR A 307 -6.16 9.51 -17.86
C THR A 307 -6.63 8.07 -17.72
N HIS A 308 -5.95 7.27 -16.86
CA HIS A 308 -6.35 5.88 -16.62
C HIS A 308 -7.81 5.73 -16.19
N TYR A 309 -8.28 6.59 -15.25
CA TYR A 309 -9.68 6.51 -14.80
C TYR A 309 -10.67 7.07 -15.81
N LEU A 310 -10.29 8.04 -16.64
CA LEU A 310 -11.12 8.49 -17.74
C LEU A 310 -11.34 7.36 -18.75
N ASP A 311 -10.29 6.61 -19.11
CA ASP A 311 -10.39 5.47 -20.03
C ASP A 311 -11.19 4.29 -19.44
N LEU A 312 -11.09 4.10 -18.11
CA LEU A 312 -11.79 3.00 -17.41
C LEU A 312 -13.28 3.27 -17.20
N LEU A 313 -13.67 4.55 -16.99
CA LEU A 313 -15.02 4.95 -16.58
C LEU A 313 -15.85 5.59 -17.72
N SER A 314 -15.23 5.83 -18.89
CA SER A 314 -15.91 6.31 -20.11
C SER A 314 -16.44 5.14 -20.95
#